data_22c81519dedf1fa8071567f8b95b712f
#
_entry.id   22c81519dedf1fa8071567f8b95b712f
#
_cell.length_a   1.000
_cell.length_b   1.000
_cell.length_c   1.000
_cell.angle_alpha   90.00
_cell.angle_beta   90.00
_cell.angle_gamma   90.00
#
_symmetry.space_group_name_H-M   'P 1'
#
loop_
_entity.id
_entity.type
_entity.pdbx_description
1 polymer ?
#
loop_
_entity_poly.entity_id
_entity_poly.type
_entity_poly.pdbx_seq_one_letter_code
_entity_poly.pdbx_strand_id
1 'polypeptide(L)'
;MRKFLKNLAIALVVVELIFAPMVAQTESAYALEADEPRVIFETHPLKEVEYPLTREEIELVAQVTMAEAEGEPEEAQRLVIDTILNRVDSDRFPDTVEKVIYGKNQFSVMWNGRFERCSVKEKFVDMVEEELLERTNSDVLYFRASHYHDFGRPVVAYGNSYFSTY
;
A
#
# COMPACT_ATOMS: atom_id res chain seq x y z
N MET A 1 47.52 31.77 23.95
CA MET A 1 46.26 31.15 24.40
C MET A 1 45.44 31.94 25.38
N ARG A 2 45.98 32.55 26.43
CA ARG A 2 45.23 33.33 27.44
C ARG A 2 44.48 34.59 26.96
N LYS A 3 44.93 35.22 25.87
CA LYS A 3 44.29 36.45 25.33
C LYS A 3 43.09 36.13 24.44
N PHE A 4 43.03 34.95 23.83
CA PHE A 4 41.91 34.54 22.97
C PHE A 4 40.65 34.17 23.79
N LEU A 5 40.84 33.57 24.96
CA LEU A 5 39.75 33.20 25.86
C LEU A 5 39.05 34.39 26.51
N LYS A 6 39.79 35.53 26.74
CA LYS A 6 39.19 36.73 27.32
C LYS A 6 38.28 37.47 26.32
N ASN A 7 38.61 37.46 25.05
CA ASN A 7 37.80 38.12 24.03
C ASN A 7 36.52 37.27 23.68
N LEU A 8 36.58 35.95 23.81
CA LEU A 8 35.43 35.08 23.61
C LEU A 8 34.39 35.23 24.72
N ALA A 9 34.84 35.41 25.98
CA ALA A 9 33.94 35.60 27.11
C ALA A 9 33.19 36.95 27.06
N ILE A 10 33.85 37.99 26.57
CA ILE A 10 33.23 39.33 26.42
C ILE A 10 32.23 39.35 25.27
N ALA A 11 32.52 38.65 24.18
CA ALA A 11 31.57 38.53 23.04
C ALA A 11 30.29 37.80 23.42
N LEU A 12 30.39 36.75 24.25
CA LEU A 12 29.21 35.98 24.72
C LEU A 12 28.31 36.82 25.65
N VAL A 13 28.86 37.58 26.56
CA VAL A 13 28.10 38.43 27.49
C VAL A 13 27.39 39.58 26.74
N VAL A 14 28.00 40.14 25.70
CA VAL A 14 27.40 41.25 24.91
C VAL A 14 26.23 40.72 24.06
N VAL A 15 26.27 39.46 23.57
CA VAL A 15 25.16 38.83 22.81
C VAL A 15 23.96 38.58 23.70
N GLU A 16 24.13 38.11 24.94
CA GLU A 16 23.03 37.91 25.88
C GLU A 16 22.33 39.20 26.30
N LEU A 17 23.06 40.27 26.45
CA LEU A 17 22.52 41.59 26.85
C LEU A 17 21.74 42.31 25.72
N ILE A 18 22.04 41.99 24.45
CA ILE A 18 21.33 42.61 23.30
C ILE A 18 20.09 41.83 22.90
N PHE A 19 20.08 40.49 23.03
CA PHE A 19 18.96 39.65 22.62
C PHE A 19 17.91 39.42 23.69
N ALA A 20 18.23 39.49 24.98
CA ALA A 20 17.27 39.26 26.05
C ALA A 20 16.05 40.22 26.06
N PRO A 21 16.19 41.54 25.82
CA PRO A 21 15.03 42.41 25.77
C PRO A 21 14.20 42.30 24.49
N MET A 22 14.75 41.73 23.41
CA MET A 22 14.02 41.61 22.15
C MET A 22 13.10 40.39 22.14
N VAL A 23 13.45 39.30 22.81
CA VAL A 23 12.58 38.13 22.96
C VAL A 23 11.40 38.45 23.89
N ALA A 24 11.60 39.22 24.95
CA ALA A 24 10.52 39.58 25.85
C ALA A 24 9.47 40.52 25.23
N GLN A 25 9.83 41.30 24.20
CA GLN A 25 8.88 42.20 23.51
C GLN A 25 8.08 41.49 22.41
N THR A 26 8.56 40.36 21.88
CA THR A 26 7.80 39.59 20.87
C THR A 26 6.71 38.71 21.48
N GLU A 27 6.89 38.22 22.70
CA GLU A 27 5.84 37.43 23.37
C GLU A 27 4.59 38.24 23.76
N SER A 28 4.74 39.55 23.99
CA SER A 28 3.60 40.44 24.34
C SER A 28 2.76 40.85 23.11
N ALA A 29 3.25 40.68 21.90
CA ALA A 29 2.55 41.10 20.69
C ALA A 29 1.64 39.99 20.12
N TYR A 30 1.81 38.72 20.53
CA TYR A 30 1.00 37.59 20.05
C TYR A 30 -0.18 37.20 20.98
N ALA A 31 -0.43 37.96 22.03
CA ALA A 31 -1.44 37.62 23.02
C ALA A 31 -2.84 38.23 22.74
N LEU A 32 -3.06 38.91 21.63
CA LEU A 32 -4.28 39.70 21.40
C LEU A 32 -5.05 39.39 20.11
N GLU A 33 -4.75 38.31 19.39
CA GLU A 33 -5.61 37.88 18.28
C GLU A 33 -5.76 36.36 18.30
N ALA A 34 -6.67 35.83 19.07
CA ALA A 34 -7.05 34.44 19.02
C ALA A 34 -8.53 34.25 19.35
N ASP A 35 -9.38 34.75 18.47
CA ASP A 35 -10.75 34.29 18.34
C ASP A 35 -10.97 33.76 16.91
N GLU A 36 -9.99 32.99 16.44
CA GLU A 36 -10.17 32.12 15.28
C GLU A 36 -10.85 30.81 15.78
N PRO A 37 -11.95 30.39 15.15
CA PRO A 37 -12.57 29.12 15.52
C PRO A 37 -11.55 27.99 15.30
N ARG A 38 -11.02 27.45 16.38
CA ARG A 38 -10.24 26.22 16.33
C ARG A 38 -11.13 25.12 15.77
N VAL A 39 -10.94 24.78 14.52
CA VAL A 39 -11.51 23.55 13.96
C VAL A 39 -10.85 22.40 14.72
N ILE A 40 -11.55 21.90 15.72
CA ILE A 40 -11.17 20.67 16.40
C ILE A 40 -11.51 19.56 15.38
N PHE A 41 -10.51 19.07 14.69
CA PHE A 41 -10.65 17.79 13.99
C PHE A 41 -10.80 16.74 15.10
N GLU A 42 -12.03 16.35 15.38
CA GLU A 42 -12.26 15.13 16.14
C GLU A 42 -11.65 14.00 15.33
N THR A 43 -10.46 13.58 15.71
CA THR A 43 -9.88 12.34 15.21
C THR A 43 -10.71 11.21 15.81
N HIS A 44 -11.78 10.85 15.13
CA HIS A 44 -12.41 9.56 15.39
C HIS A 44 -11.33 8.51 15.15
N PRO A 45 -11.07 7.60 16.10
CA PRO A 45 -10.17 6.50 15.83
C PRO A 45 -10.71 5.81 14.58
N LEU A 46 -9.89 5.75 13.53
CA LEU A 46 -10.22 5.00 12.34
C LEU A 46 -10.56 3.60 12.82
N LYS A 47 -11.77 3.13 12.51
CA LYS A 47 -12.17 1.77 12.83
C LYS A 47 -11.17 0.87 12.10
N GLU A 48 -10.38 0.12 12.84
CA GLU A 48 -9.47 -0.87 12.28
C GLU A 48 -10.30 -1.85 11.46
N VAL A 49 -10.02 -1.91 10.17
CA VAL A 49 -10.71 -2.84 9.26
C VAL A 49 -10.08 -4.20 9.47
N GLU A 50 -10.85 -5.15 9.96
CA GLU A 50 -10.44 -6.54 10.08
C GLU A 50 -10.66 -7.25 8.74
N TYR A 51 -9.58 -7.69 8.11
CA TYR A 51 -9.63 -8.49 6.88
C TYR A 51 -9.67 -9.99 7.19
N PRO A 52 -10.26 -10.81 6.30
CA PRO A 52 -10.28 -12.26 6.47
C PRO A 52 -8.92 -12.94 6.25
N LEU A 53 -7.92 -12.17 5.78
CA LEU A 53 -6.55 -12.61 5.53
C LEU A 53 -5.58 -11.89 6.47
N THR A 54 -4.48 -12.56 6.81
CA THR A 54 -3.37 -11.95 7.53
C THR A 54 -2.63 -10.94 6.64
N ARG A 55 -1.84 -10.06 7.24
CA ARG A 55 -1.01 -9.10 6.50
C ARG A 55 -0.04 -9.79 5.56
N GLU A 56 0.55 -10.89 5.97
CA GLU A 56 1.48 -11.68 5.17
C GLU A 56 0.80 -12.31 3.95
N GLU A 57 -0.45 -12.78 4.08
CA GLU A 57 -1.23 -13.30 2.97
C GLU A 57 -1.62 -12.19 1.99
N ILE A 58 -2.01 -11.01 2.48
CA ILE A 58 -2.29 -9.83 1.65
C ILE A 58 -1.05 -9.45 0.84
N GLU A 59 0.12 -9.35 1.48
CA GLU A 59 1.38 -9.04 0.81
C GLU A 59 1.78 -10.11 -0.21
N LEU A 60 1.52 -11.39 0.07
CA LEU A 60 1.76 -12.49 -0.86
C LEU A 60 0.89 -12.37 -2.12
N VAL A 61 -0.41 -12.09 -1.97
CA VAL A 61 -1.32 -11.84 -3.10
C VAL A 61 -0.86 -10.63 -3.90
N ALA A 62 -0.52 -9.53 -3.23
CA ALA A 62 -0.02 -8.31 -3.85
C ALA A 62 1.27 -8.55 -4.67
N GLN A 63 2.21 -9.30 -4.12
CA GLN A 63 3.48 -9.62 -4.79
C GLN A 63 3.28 -10.50 -6.02
N VAL A 64 2.42 -11.52 -5.94
CA VAL A 64 2.10 -12.38 -7.08
C VAL A 64 1.39 -11.56 -8.17
N THR A 65 0.41 -10.75 -7.80
CA THR A 65 -0.31 -9.87 -8.73
C THR A 65 0.64 -8.93 -9.46
N MET A 66 1.55 -8.28 -8.72
CA MET A 66 2.57 -7.41 -9.30
C MET A 66 3.50 -8.20 -10.24
N ALA A 67 3.94 -9.39 -9.85
CA ALA A 67 4.79 -10.21 -10.69
C ALA A 67 4.09 -10.70 -11.98
N GLU A 68 2.79 -10.98 -11.94
CA GLU A 68 2.00 -11.41 -13.11
C GLU A 68 1.58 -10.23 -14.00
N ALA A 69 1.14 -9.12 -13.42
CA ALA A 69 0.37 -8.10 -14.13
C ALA A 69 0.81 -6.64 -13.90
N GLU A 70 2.02 -6.35 -13.40
CA GLU A 70 2.48 -4.97 -13.15
C GLU A 70 2.37 -4.05 -14.37
N GLY A 71 2.59 -4.59 -15.57
CA GLY A 71 2.51 -3.85 -16.84
C GLY A 71 1.13 -3.81 -17.47
N GLU A 72 0.14 -4.46 -16.90
CA GLU A 72 -1.23 -4.52 -17.43
C GLU A 72 -2.08 -3.35 -16.86
N PRO A 73 -3.23 -3.04 -17.48
CA PRO A 73 -4.20 -2.10 -16.92
C PRO A 73 -4.64 -2.48 -15.50
N GLU A 74 -5.04 -1.51 -14.68
CA GLU A 74 -5.44 -1.73 -13.29
C GLU A 74 -6.61 -2.72 -13.18
N GLU A 75 -7.56 -2.67 -14.11
CA GLU A 75 -8.68 -3.62 -14.18
C GLU A 75 -8.19 -5.07 -14.31
N ALA A 76 -7.12 -5.31 -15.09
CA ALA A 76 -6.52 -6.63 -15.18
C ALA A 76 -5.79 -7.03 -13.90
N GLN A 77 -5.11 -6.08 -13.24
CA GLN A 77 -4.44 -6.30 -11.97
C GLN A 77 -5.46 -6.73 -10.89
N ARG A 78 -6.60 -6.03 -10.78
CA ARG A 78 -7.70 -6.37 -9.87
C ARG A 78 -8.26 -7.76 -10.15
N LEU A 79 -8.48 -8.12 -11.41
CA LEU A 79 -8.98 -9.44 -11.77
C LEU A 79 -7.97 -10.58 -11.53
N VAL A 80 -6.67 -10.31 -11.49
CA VAL A 80 -5.68 -11.29 -11.01
C VAL A 80 -5.83 -11.52 -9.51
N ILE A 81 -6.04 -10.46 -8.72
CA ILE A 81 -6.36 -10.56 -7.28
C ILE A 81 -7.63 -11.38 -7.10
N ASP A 82 -8.71 -11.01 -7.78
CA ASP A 82 -9.99 -11.72 -7.72
C ASP A 82 -9.85 -13.20 -8.08
N THR A 83 -9.04 -13.53 -9.09
CA THR A 83 -8.78 -14.91 -9.46
C THR A 83 -8.18 -15.70 -8.30
N ILE A 84 -7.23 -15.12 -7.56
CA ILE A 84 -6.62 -15.78 -6.40
C ILE A 84 -7.67 -15.96 -5.29
N LEU A 85 -8.37 -14.90 -4.94
CA LEU A 85 -9.34 -14.90 -3.85
C LEU A 85 -10.55 -15.79 -4.15
N ASN A 86 -11.07 -15.75 -5.39
CA ASN A 86 -12.18 -16.63 -5.82
C ASN A 86 -11.77 -18.10 -5.83
N ARG A 87 -10.51 -18.42 -6.11
CA ARG A 87 -10.00 -19.79 -6.00
C ARG A 87 -10.02 -20.27 -4.55
N VAL A 88 -9.61 -19.42 -3.59
CA VAL A 88 -9.66 -19.73 -2.16
C VAL A 88 -11.09 -20.04 -1.72
N ASP A 89 -12.08 -19.29 -2.25
CA ASP A 89 -13.48 -19.45 -1.92
C ASP A 89 -14.17 -20.64 -2.67
N SER A 90 -13.50 -21.23 -3.65
CA SER A 90 -14.06 -22.27 -4.51
C SER A 90 -13.70 -23.67 -4.05
N ASP A 91 -14.69 -24.55 -3.92
CA ASP A 91 -14.50 -25.98 -3.63
C ASP A 91 -13.62 -26.74 -4.67
N ARG A 92 -13.28 -26.08 -5.78
CA ARG A 92 -12.45 -26.66 -6.86
C ARG A 92 -10.96 -26.44 -6.68
N PHE A 93 -10.59 -25.56 -5.78
CA PHE A 93 -9.23 -25.16 -5.49
C PHE A 93 -8.88 -25.35 -4.01
N PRO A 94 -7.60 -25.27 -3.63
CA PRO A 94 -7.23 -25.26 -2.23
C PRO A 94 -7.85 -24.07 -1.48
N ASP A 95 -8.06 -24.26 -0.20
CA ASP A 95 -8.78 -23.38 0.72
C ASP A 95 -7.93 -22.31 1.40
N THR A 96 -6.67 -22.12 0.98
CA THR A 96 -5.77 -21.06 1.49
C THR A 96 -5.01 -20.38 0.39
N VAL A 97 -4.70 -19.09 0.59
CA VAL A 97 -3.91 -18.26 -0.32
C VAL A 97 -2.59 -18.95 -0.70
N GLU A 98 -1.87 -19.44 0.29
CA GLU A 98 -0.58 -20.12 0.07
C GLU A 98 -0.72 -21.36 -0.83
N LYS A 99 -1.69 -22.23 -0.54
CA LYS A 99 -1.90 -23.44 -1.34
C LYS A 99 -2.33 -23.12 -2.77
N VAL A 100 -3.14 -22.07 -2.96
CA VAL A 100 -3.53 -21.59 -4.29
C VAL A 100 -2.32 -21.07 -5.05
N ILE A 101 -1.50 -20.22 -4.42
CA ILE A 101 -0.36 -19.57 -5.07
C ILE A 101 0.78 -20.54 -5.33
N TYR A 102 1.17 -21.34 -4.35
CA TYR A 102 2.26 -22.31 -4.48
C TYR A 102 1.85 -23.62 -5.17
N GLY A 103 0.59 -23.74 -5.55
CA GLY A 103 0.10 -24.90 -6.31
C GLY A 103 0.90 -25.09 -7.60
N LYS A 104 1.19 -26.34 -7.94
CA LYS A 104 1.96 -26.68 -9.14
C LYS A 104 1.32 -26.09 -10.40
N ASN A 105 2.07 -25.32 -11.16
CA ASN A 105 1.67 -24.70 -12.44
C ASN A 105 0.52 -23.68 -12.32
N GLN A 106 0.26 -23.13 -11.13
CA GLN A 106 -0.80 -22.13 -10.97
C GLN A 106 -0.34 -20.73 -11.41
N PHE A 107 0.83 -20.30 -10.98
CA PHE A 107 1.41 -19.01 -11.32
C PHE A 107 2.84 -19.18 -11.83
N SER A 108 3.09 -18.76 -13.07
CA SER A 108 4.39 -18.96 -13.74
C SER A 108 5.51 -18.18 -13.05
N VAL A 109 5.18 -17.06 -12.45
CA VAL A 109 6.12 -16.17 -11.74
C VAL A 109 6.80 -16.85 -10.57
N MET A 110 6.16 -17.84 -9.96
CA MET A 110 6.70 -18.62 -8.83
C MET A 110 7.89 -19.51 -9.23
N TRP A 111 8.07 -19.81 -10.52
CA TRP A 111 9.08 -20.75 -11.02
C TRP A 111 10.12 -20.14 -11.96
N ASN A 112 9.87 -18.90 -12.44
CA ASN A 112 10.76 -18.20 -13.36
C ASN A 112 11.67 -17.17 -12.68
N GLY A 113 11.61 -17.08 -11.35
CA GLY A 113 12.39 -16.15 -10.53
C GLY A 113 11.90 -14.69 -10.61
N ARG A 114 10.73 -14.43 -11.21
CA ARG A 114 10.18 -13.06 -11.26
C ARG A 114 9.62 -12.65 -9.91
N PHE A 115 8.97 -13.57 -9.22
CA PHE A 115 8.43 -13.35 -7.87
C PHE A 115 9.51 -12.85 -6.90
N GLU A 116 10.67 -13.52 -6.82
CA GLU A 116 11.76 -13.17 -5.90
C GLU A 116 12.42 -11.82 -6.25
N ARG A 117 12.29 -11.35 -7.49
CA ARG A 117 12.83 -10.06 -7.92
C ARG A 117 11.87 -8.90 -7.71
N CYS A 118 10.61 -9.18 -7.42
CA CYS A 118 9.61 -8.17 -7.15
C CYS A 118 9.66 -7.73 -5.67
N SER A 119 9.76 -6.42 -5.44
CA SER A 119 9.50 -5.81 -4.13
C SER A 119 8.08 -5.27 -4.14
N VAL A 120 7.25 -5.70 -3.20
CA VAL A 120 5.84 -5.29 -3.11
C VAL A 120 5.74 -3.76 -3.06
N LYS A 121 4.85 -3.21 -3.89
CA LYS A 121 4.49 -1.79 -3.87
C LYS A 121 3.17 -1.62 -3.13
N GLU A 122 3.08 -0.62 -2.27
CA GLU A 122 1.89 -0.35 -1.44
C GLU A 122 0.60 -0.31 -2.28
N LYS A 123 0.62 0.29 -3.47
CA LYS A 123 -0.51 0.28 -4.40
C LYS A 123 -1.15 -1.11 -4.60
N PHE A 124 -0.34 -2.18 -4.67
CA PHE A 124 -0.88 -3.53 -4.86
C PHE A 124 -1.46 -4.11 -3.57
N VAL A 125 -0.92 -3.71 -2.43
CA VAL A 125 -1.48 -4.04 -1.11
C VAL A 125 -2.84 -3.38 -0.96
N ASP A 126 -2.94 -2.09 -1.22
CA ASP A 126 -4.21 -1.33 -1.18
C ASP A 126 -5.27 -1.98 -2.08
N MET A 127 -4.89 -2.37 -3.32
CA MET A 127 -5.82 -3.07 -4.21
C MET A 127 -6.31 -4.40 -3.64
N VAL A 128 -5.45 -5.18 -2.98
CA VAL A 128 -5.88 -6.44 -2.34
C VAL A 128 -6.87 -6.16 -1.21
N GLU A 129 -6.58 -5.15 -0.38
CA GLU A 129 -7.47 -4.75 0.72
C GLU A 129 -8.83 -4.28 0.20
N GLU A 130 -8.86 -3.52 -0.90
CA GLU A 130 -10.10 -3.10 -1.57
C GLU A 130 -10.89 -4.31 -2.11
N GLU A 131 -10.24 -5.26 -2.81
CA GLU A 131 -10.91 -6.46 -3.34
C GLU A 131 -11.38 -7.42 -2.24
N LEU A 132 -10.75 -7.41 -1.05
CA LEU A 132 -11.25 -8.14 0.11
C LEU A 132 -12.55 -7.55 0.67
N LEU A 133 -12.74 -6.24 0.54
CA LEU A 133 -13.96 -5.55 0.97
C LEU A 133 -15.08 -5.68 -0.07
N GLU A 134 -14.75 -5.50 -1.34
CA GLU A 134 -15.69 -5.56 -2.46
C GLU A 134 -14.99 -6.04 -3.72
N ARG A 135 -15.25 -7.29 -4.13
CA ARG A 135 -14.69 -7.91 -5.33
C ARG A 135 -15.17 -7.23 -6.60
N THR A 136 -14.24 -6.88 -7.47
CA THR A 136 -14.54 -6.40 -8.83
C THR A 136 -15.30 -7.49 -9.62
N ASN A 137 -14.88 -8.75 -9.47
CA ASN A 137 -15.55 -9.88 -10.11
C ASN A 137 -15.42 -11.18 -9.31
N SER A 138 -16.53 -11.70 -8.82
CA SER A 138 -16.60 -12.93 -8.01
C SER A 138 -16.59 -14.23 -8.82
N ASP A 139 -16.56 -14.17 -10.15
CA ASP A 139 -16.73 -15.37 -11.01
C ASP A 139 -15.44 -15.81 -11.70
N VAL A 140 -14.44 -14.91 -11.85
CA VAL A 140 -13.18 -15.23 -12.54
C VAL A 140 -12.38 -16.25 -11.74
N LEU A 141 -11.96 -17.32 -12.42
CA LEU A 141 -11.17 -18.41 -11.83
C LEU A 141 -9.88 -18.68 -12.60
N TYR A 142 -9.81 -18.23 -13.86
CA TYR A 142 -8.70 -18.49 -14.76
C TYR A 142 -8.32 -17.22 -15.52
N PHE A 143 -7.03 -17.04 -15.76
CA PHE A 143 -6.54 -16.04 -16.68
C PHE A 143 -5.34 -16.55 -17.46
N ARG A 144 -5.08 -15.96 -18.62
CA ARG A 144 -3.88 -16.17 -19.42
C ARG A 144 -3.62 -14.99 -20.34
N ALA A 145 -2.40 -14.91 -20.83
CA ALA A 145 -2.05 -13.94 -21.84
C ALA A 145 -2.55 -14.32 -23.24
N SER A 146 -2.84 -13.32 -24.06
CA SER A 146 -3.09 -13.36 -25.49
C SER A 146 -4.41 -13.92 -25.97
N HIS A 147 -5.04 -14.85 -25.28
CA HIS A 147 -6.33 -15.45 -25.68
C HIS A 147 -6.98 -16.20 -24.50
N TYR A 148 -8.28 -16.50 -24.62
CA TYR A 148 -8.99 -17.33 -23.64
C TYR A 148 -8.48 -18.76 -23.64
N HIS A 149 -8.66 -19.45 -22.52
CA HIS A 149 -8.47 -20.91 -22.44
C HIS A 149 -9.45 -21.63 -23.37
N ASP A 150 -9.08 -22.84 -23.82
CA ASP A 150 -9.94 -23.71 -24.63
C ASP A 150 -11.05 -24.39 -23.76
N PHE A 151 -11.07 -24.10 -22.46
CA PHE A 151 -12.03 -24.56 -21.47
C PHE A 151 -12.58 -23.39 -20.66
N GLY A 152 -13.72 -23.62 -20.00
CA GLY A 152 -14.42 -22.60 -19.24
C GLY A 152 -15.17 -21.61 -20.14
N ARG A 153 -15.74 -20.59 -19.55
CA ARG A 153 -16.49 -19.54 -20.23
C ARG A 153 -15.73 -18.21 -20.18
N PRO A 154 -15.52 -17.54 -21.32
CA PRO A 154 -14.97 -16.19 -21.34
C PRO A 154 -15.80 -15.22 -20.48
N VAL A 155 -15.12 -14.35 -19.72
CA VAL A 155 -15.74 -13.29 -18.92
C VAL A 155 -15.37 -11.93 -19.50
N VAL A 156 -14.07 -11.56 -19.49
CA VAL A 156 -13.60 -10.26 -19.95
C VAL A 156 -12.11 -10.32 -20.30
N ALA A 157 -11.63 -9.35 -21.09
CA ALA A 157 -10.22 -9.17 -21.38
C ALA A 157 -9.84 -7.71 -21.14
N TYR A 158 -8.69 -7.49 -20.49
CA TYR A 158 -8.06 -6.19 -20.32
C TYR A 158 -6.58 -6.28 -20.66
N GLY A 159 -6.10 -5.35 -21.50
CA GLY A 159 -4.73 -5.40 -22.00
C GLY A 159 -4.47 -6.73 -22.72
N ASN A 160 -3.43 -7.43 -22.29
CA ASN A 160 -3.07 -8.76 -22.80
C ASN A 160 -3.59 -9.92 -21.94
N SER A 161 -4.41 -9.63 -20.92
CA SER A 161 -4.94 -10.62 -19.97
C SER A 161 -6.40 -10.97 -20.26
N TYR A 162 -6.67 -12.27 -20.39
CA TYR A 162 -7.95 -12.85 -20.77
C TYR A 162 -8.50 -13.70 -19.62
N PHE A 163 -9.62 -13.29 -19.04
CA PHE A 163 -10.20 -13.88 -17.85
C PHE A 163 -11.40 -14.73 -18.17
N SER A 164 -11.51 -15.89 -17.53
CA SER A 164 -12.63 -16.84 -17.70
C SER A 164 -13.04 -17.44 -16.38
N THR A 165 -14.30 -17.91 -16.36
CA THR A 165 -14.86 -18.72 -15.28
C THR A 165 -14.90 -20.20 -15.67
N TYR A 166 -15.47 -21.02 -14.83
CA TYR A 166 -15.65 -22.45 -15.11
C TYR A 166 -16.77 -22.72 -16.11
#